data_037b09b4b3ea6d8048d9f5919cec0788
#
_entry.id   037b09b4b3ea6d8048d9f5919cec0788
#
_cell.length_a   1.000
_cell.length_b   1.000
_cell.length_c   1.000
_cell.angle_alpha   90.00
_cell.angle_beta   90.00
_cell.angle_gamma   90.00
#
_symmetry.space_group_name_H-M   'P 1'
#
loop_
_entity.id
_entity.type
_entity.pdbx_description
1 polymer ?
#
loop_
_entity_poly.entity_id
_entity_poly.type
_entity_poly.pdbx_seq_one_letter_code
_entity_poly.pdbx_strand_id
1 'polypeptide(L)'
;MQILLDKSKKFYKANLHCHSNYSDGKLSVEELKEAYKKNGYSIVAFTDHEIIINNSRLNDDDFLAIVSCEVAIKQFPELSTLVKQDMKVTHLNLYSLDPNKTTTPFYSKAYCGKYIKDNTRDLVSFEDENYERVYSPEGINKIIADAKERGFIVAYNHPNWSLESAADYINYEGMFAVEIYNSSVAKHYGLSDDEAAFDCLLRAGKKVFCSAADDNHNQYPFSDIRCASFGGWVSINAEKLEYGEIMTALQNGDFYASTGPEIYSLTREGNTVTIECSAAKRILVLANTRHAQVFCAENGEGITKTTFELSESDSYFRIRVEDFDGNRAYTQAYKI
;
A
#
# COMPACT_ATOMS: atom_id res chain seq x y z
N MET A 1 -20.03 21.80 -2.79
CA MET A 1 -19.80 20.35 -3.04
C MET A 1 -18.30 20.12 -3.03
N GLN A 2 -17.81 19.21 -2.22
CA GLN A 2 -16.42 18.74 -2.19
C GLN A 2 -16.36 17.40 -2.94
N ILE A 3 -15.39 17.25 -3.84
CA ILE A 3 -15.13 16.01 -4.56
C ILE A 3 -13.98 15.31 -3.83
N LEU A 4 -14.20 14.07 -3.36
CA LEU A 4 -13.23 13.26 -2.63
C LEU A 4 -12.60 12.20 -3.53
N LEU A 5 -13.41 11.63 -4.46
CA LEU A 5 -12.94 10.81 -5.57
C LEU A 5 -13.71 11.26 -6.82
N ASP A 6 -12.97 11.71 -7.83
CA ASP A 6 -13.52 12.41 -8.99
C ASP A 6 -13.74 11.49 -10.16
N LYS A 7 -15.01 11.26 -10.53
CA LYS A 7 -15.36 10.44 -11.70
C LYS A 7 -15.01 11.05 -13.06
N SER A 8 -14.64 12.32 -13.10
CA SER A 8 -14.18 12.96 -14.35
C SER A 8 -12.70 12.65 -14.64
N LYS A 9 -11.93 12.24 -13.60
CA LYS A 9 -10.57 11.75 -13.71
C LYS A 9 -10.53 10.26 -13.99
N LYS A 10 -9.34 9.77 -14.35
CA LYS A 10 -9.12 8.32 -14.49
C LYS A 10 -8.78 7.71 -13.13
N PHE A 11 -9.10 6.42 -13.01
CA PHE A 11 -8.67 5.57 -11.92
C PHE A 11 -7.60 4.60 -12.44
N TYR A 12 -6.37 4.77 -12.00
CA TYR A 12 -5.24 3.94 -12.40
C TYR A 12 -5.01 2.83 -11.37
N LYS A 13 -5.20 1.59 -11.80
CA LYS A 13 -4.98 0.41 -10.94
C LYS A 13 -3.48 0.22 -10.72
N ALA A 14 -3.05 0.16 -9.46
CA ALA A 14 -1.65 0.10 -9.08
C ALA A 14 -1.37 -1.00 -8.05
N ASN A 15 -0.30 -1.78 -8.24
CA ASN A 15 0.30 -2.57 -7.18
C ASN A 15 1.49 -1.82 -6.61
N LEU A 16 1.42 -1.46 -5.33
CA LEU A 16 2.44 -0.68 -4.65
C LEU A 16 3.45 -1.54 -3.86
N HIS A 17 3.39 -2.88 -3.96
CA HIS A 17 4.31 -3.78 -3.28
C HIS A 17 4.55 -5.02 -4.16
N CYS A 18 5.71 -5.05 -4.82
CA CYS A 18 6.05 -6.06 -5.82
C CYS A 18 7.54 -6.39 -5.79
N HIS A 19 7.87 -7.68 -5.68
CA HIS A 19 9.24 -8.18 -5.70
C HIS A 19 9.56 -8.84 -7.04
N SER A 20 10.73 -8.49 -7.59
CA SER A 20 11.26 -9.06 -8.81
C SER A 20 12.45 -10.00 -8.53
N ASN A 21 13.02 -10.55 -9.59
CA ASN A 21 14.24 -11.35 -9.50
C ASN A 21 15.50 -10.54 -9.13
N TYR A 22 15.38 -9.24 -9.01
CA TYR A 22 16.44 -8.40 -8.42
C TYR A 22 16.59 -8.68 -6.93
N SER A 23 15.50 -8.89 -6.17
CA SER A 23 15.59 -9.36 -4.78
C SER A 23 15.34 -10.85 -4.65
N ASP A 24 14.16 -11.28 -4.32
CA ASP A 24 13.82 -12.68 -4.07
C ASP A 24 12.53 -13.15 -4.76
N GLY A 25 11.94 -12.29 -5.59
CA GLY A 25 10.91 -12.68 -6.54
C GLY A 25 11.46 -13.61 -7.64
N LYS A 26 10.58 -14.26 -8.37
CA LYS A 26 10.96 -15.24 -9.42
C LYS A 26 10.95 -14.65 -10.82
N LEU A 27 10.17 -13.62 -11.06
CA LEU A 27 9.99 -13.03 -12.38
C LEU A 27 10.84 -11.78 -12.56
N SER A 28 11.24 -11.52 -13.78
CA SER A 28 11.86 -10.25 -14.17
C SER A 28 10.84 -9.11 -14.15
N VAL A 29 11.32 -7.88 -14.09
CA VAL A 29 10.46 -6.71 -14.11
C VAL A 29 9.68 -6.57 -15.43
N GLU A 30 10.22 -7.08 -16.54
CA GLU A 30 9.55 -7.16 -17.84
C GLU A 30 8.38 -8.16 -17.82
N GLU A 31 8.60 -9.38 -17.30
CA GLU A 31 7.55 -10.39 -17.15
C GLU A 31 6.44 -9.90 -16.21
N LEU A 32 6.79 -9.22 -15.13
CA LEU A 32 5.84 -8.60 -14.20
C LEU A 32 5.04 -7.49 -14.89
N LYS A 33 5.69 -6.57 -15.63
CA LYS A 33 4.99 -5.54 -16.41
C LYS A 33 3.91 -6.16 -17.31
N GLU A 34 4.28 -7.15 -18.14
CA GLU A 34 3.35 -7.80 -19.07
C GLU A 34 2.19 -8.48 -18.33
N ALA A 35 2.49 -9.17 -17.21
CA ALA A 35 1.47 -9.83 -16.40
C ALA A 35 0.50 -8.84 -15.75
N TYR A 36 1.00 -7.75 -15.17
CA TYR A 36 0.20 -6.73 -14.53
C TYR A 36 -0.63 -5.93 -15.55
N LYS A 37 -0.06 -5.53 -16.69
CA LYS A 37 -0.83 -4.88 -17.79
C LYS A 37 -1.97 -5.76 -18.27
N LYS A 38 -1.73 -7.06 -18.49
CA LYS A 38 -2.76 -8.02 -18.89
C LYS A 38 -3.92 -8.12 -17.89
N ASN A 39 -3.68 -7.83 -16.61
CA ASN A 39 -4.68 -7.82 -15.54
C ASN A 39 -5.20 -6.40 -15.21
N GLY A 40 -5.04 -5.45 -16.15
CA GLY A 40 -5.61 -4.11 -16.07
C GLY A 40 -4.88 -3.13 -15.16
N TYR A 41 -3.64 -3.45 -14.74
CA TYR A 41 -2.82 -2.51 -13.97
C TYR A 41 -2.08 -1.56 -14.89
N SER A 42 -2.04 -0.30 -14.50
CA SER A 42 -1.26 0.75 -15.15
C SER A 42 0.00 1.13 -14.38
N ILE A 43 0.13 0.70 -13.12
CA ILE A 43 1.23 1.13 -12.24
C ILE A 43 1.73 -0.05 -11.42
N VAL A 44 3.05 -0.19 -11.34
CA VAL A 44 3.72 -1.11 -10.41
C VAL A 44 4.86 -0.38 -9.71
N ALA A 45 4.90 -0.43 -8.38
CA ALA A 45 6.06 -0.10 -7.60
C ALA A 45 6.88 -1.38 -7.39
N PHE A 46 8.05 -1.45 -8.01
CA PHE A 46 9.00 -2.56 -7.78
C PHE A 46 9.74 -2.28 -6.48
N THR A 47 9.28 -2.88 -5.40
CA THR A 47 9.78 -2.67 -4.04
C THR A 47 10.77 -3.77 -3.65
N ASP A 48 11.69 -4.09 -4.54
CA ASP A 48 12.71 -5.08 -4.27
C ASP A 48 13.42 -4.80 -2.94
N HIS A 49 13.64 -5.85 -2.16
CA HIS A 49 14.23 -5.72 -0.83
C HIS A 49 15.58 -5.01 -0.88
N GLU A 50 15.72 -3.93 -0.10
CA GLU A 50 16.97 -3.28 0.25
C GLU A 50 17.72 -2.61 -0.90
N ILE A 51 17.15 -2.58 -2.11
CA ILE A 51 17.82 -2.02 -3.29
C ILE A 51 16.82 -1.23 -4.16
N ILE A 52 17.28 -0.09 -4.67
CA ILE A 52 16.59 0.65 -5.73
C ILE A 52 17.28 0.30 -7.05
N ILE A 53 16.49 -0.20 -7.99
CA ILE A 53 16.85 -0.29 -9.41
C ILE A 53 15.80 0.50 -10.18
N ASN A 54 16.23 1.59 -10.83
CA ASN A 54 15.31 2.44 -11.57
C ASN A 54 14.81 1.74 -12.83
N ASN A 55 13.52 1.43 -12.85
CA ASN A 55 12.85 0.72 -13.93
C ASN A 55 12.06 1.64 -14.86
N SER A 56 12.39 2.96 -14.93
CA SER A 56 11.72 3.93 -15.81
C SER A 56 11.76 3.57 -17.29
N ARG A 57 12.73 2.74 -17.73
CA ARG A 57 12.78 2.15 -19.08
C ARG A 57 11.55 1.32 -19.46
N LEU A 58 10.76 0.90 -18.46
CA LEU A 58 9.52 0.16 -18.66
C LEU A 58 8.30 1.06 -18.89
N ASN A 59 8.42 2.37 -18.65
CA ASN A 59 7.32 3.30 -18.81
C ASN A 59 6.91 3.44 -20.27
N ASP A 60 5.60 3.47 -20.50
CA ASP A 60 4.98 3.71 -21.81
C ASP A 60 3.63 4.46 -21.59
N ASP A 61 2.82 4.61 -22.64
CA ASP A 61 1.60 5.41 -22.60
C ASP A 61 0.54 4.89 -21.60
N ASP A 62 0.61 3.63 -21.22
CA ASP A 62 -0.36 2.95 -20.36
C ASP A 62 0.27 2.18 -19.18
N PHE A 63 1.59 2.34 -18.95
CA PHE A 63 2.29 1.74 -17.83
C PHE A 63 3.34 2.66 -17.21
N LEU A 64 3.36 2.72 -15.87
CA LEU A 64 4.30 3.48 -15.06
C LEU A 64 4.94 2.60 -13.99
N ALA A 65 6.28 2.54 -13.96
CA ALA A 65 7.05 1.97 -12.88
C ALA A 65 7.40 3.05 -11.85
N ILE A 66 6.98 2.88 -10.59
CA ILE A 66 7.38 3.76 -9.48
C ILE A 66 8.74 3.31 -8.96
N VAL A 67 9.66 4.26 -8.81
CA VAL A 67 10.98 4.04 -8.20
C VAL A 67 10.83 3.83 -6.71
N SER A 68 11.19 2.64 -6.22
CA SER A 68 10.87 2.22 -4.85
C SER A 68 11.80 1.11 -4.36
N CYS A 69 11.79 0.87 -3.06
CA CYS A 69 12.35 -0.32 -2.43
C CYS A 69 11.63 -0.63 -1.12
N GLU A 70 11.75 -1.85 -0.64
CA GLU A 70 11.34 -2.23 0.70
C GLU A 70 12.55 -2.33 1.62
N VAL A 71 12.50 -1.66 2.78
CA VAL A 71 13.55 -1.74 3.80
C VAL A 71 13.04 -2.44 5.06
N ALA A 72 13.89 -3.27 5.66
CA ALA A 72 13.58 -4.01 6.88
C ALA A 72 14.31 -3.43 8.08
N ILE A 73 13.63 -3.39 9.24
CA ILE A 73 14.21 -3.09 10.55
C ILE A 73 13.90 -4.26 11.47
N LYS A 74 14.91 -5.03 11.85
CA LYS A 74 14.76 -6.27 12.63
C LYS A 74 15.07 -6.04 14.09
N GLN A 75 14.29 -6.69 14.95
CA GLN A 75 14.48 -6.66 16.40
C GLN A 75 15.87 -7.19 16.81
N PHE A 76 16.40 -8.20 16.10
CA PHE A 76 17.71 -8.80 16.36
C PHE A 76 18.42 -9.04 15.01
N PRO A 77 19.05 -8.01 14.43
CA PRO A 77 19.62 -8.10 13.09
C PRO A 77 20.82 -9.05 12.99
N GLU A 78 21.51 -9.32 14.12
CA GLU A 78 22.65 -10.26 14.22
C GLU A 78 22.23 -11.74 14.15
N LEU A 79 20.95 -12.04 14.37
CA LEU A 79 20.47 -13.40 14.36
C LEU A 79 20.08 -13.84 12.96
N SER A 80 20.58 -15.01 12.52
CA SER A 80 20.19 -15.56 11.23
C SER A 80 18.69 -15.86 11.20
N THR A 81 18.07 -15.66 10.05
CA THR A 81 16.62 -15.85 9.81
C THR A 81 16.11 -17.26 10.12
N LEU A 82 16.99 -18.25 10.25
CA LEU A 82 16.63 -19.64 10.55
C LEU A 82 16.31 -19.91 12.03
N VAL A 83 16.63 -18.99 12.92
CA VAL A 83 16.60 -19.28 14.37
C VAL A 83 15.40 -18.67 15.08
N LYS A 84 14.71 -17.66 14.50
CA LYS A 84 13.64 -16.96 15.22
C LYS A 84 12.51 -16.51 14.31
N GLN A 85 11.53 -17.38 14.14
CA GLN A 85 10.25 -17.05 13.50
C GLN A 85 9.33 -16.20 14.38
N ASP A 86 9.70 -15.97 15.64
CA ASP A 86 9.00 -15.13 16.62
C ASP A 86 9.55 -13.70 16.75
N MET A 87 10.49 -13.34 15.89
CA MET A 87 11.15 -12.04 15.92
C MET A 87 10.35 -10.99 15.16
N LYS A 88 10.11 -9.83 15.80
CA LYS A 88 9.48 -8.70 15.14
C LYS A 88 10.39 -8.10 14.07
N VAL A 89 9.75 -7.68 12.99
CA VAL A 89 10.41 -6.96 11.90
C VAL A 89 9.46 -5.92 11.31
N THR A 90 9.88 -4.67 11.29
CA THR A 90 9.15 -3.61 10.58
C THR A 90 9.61 -3.58 9.13
N HIS A 91 8.69 -3.67 8.18
CA HIS A 91 8.95 -3.44 6.77
C HIS A 91 8.34 -2.10 6.34
N LEU A 92 9.13 -1.32 5.60
CA LEU A 92 8.73 -0.01 5.09
C LEU A 92 8.97 0.04 3.58
N ASN A 93 7.91 0.32 2.80
CA ASN A 93 8.07 0.67 1.40
C ASN A 93 8.40 2.14 1.26
N LEU A 94 9.46 2.43 0.55
CA LEU A 94 9.92 3.77 0.20
C LEU A 94 9.59 4.03 -1.26
N TYR A 95 8.79 5.07 -1.56
CA TYR A 95 8.48 5.48 -2.93
C TYR A 95 9.12 6.83 -3.18
N SER A 96 9.99 6.90 -4.17
CA SER A 96 10.72 8.14 -4.51
C SER A 96 9.79 9.17 -5.11
N LEU A 97 9.93 10.43 -4.71
CA LEU A 97 9.30 11.57 -5.40
C LEU A 97 10.05 11.97 -6.68
N ASP A 98 11.31 11.53 -6.81
CA ASP A 98 12.14 11.76 -7.99
C ASP A 98 12.11 10.54 -8.93
N PRO A 99 11.56 10.66 -10.16
CA PRO A 99 11.52 9.57 -11.13
C PRO A 99 12.92 9.13 -11.62
N ASN A 100 13.95 9.94 -11.38
CA ASN A 100 15.32 9.68 -11.80
C ASN A 100 16.20 9.12 -10.67
N LYS A 101 15.63 8.87 -9.48
CA LYS A 101 16.37 8.31 -8.35
C LYS A 101 16.98 6.95 -8.72
N THR A 102 18.28 6.79 -8.48
CA THR A 102 19.03 5.55 -8.76
C THR A 102 19.81 5.05 -7.54
N THR A 103 19.85 5.85 -6.48
CA THR A 103 20.59 5.54 -5.26
C THR A 103 19.67 5.00 -4.17
N THR A 104 20.09 3.92 -3.52
CA THR A 104 19.39 3.29 -2.40
C THR A 104 19.79 3.94 -1.09
N PRO A 105 18.84 4.44 -0.28
CA PRO A 105 19.13 4.94 1.06
C PRO A 105 19.34 3.79 2.05
N PHE A 106 19.92 4.13 3.20
CA PHE A 106 20.00 3.25 4.37
C PHE A 106 20.81 1.97 4.19
N TYR A 107 21.86 2.01 3.35
CA TYR A 107 22.71 0.84 3.20
C TYR A 107 23.19 0.29 4.53
N SER A 108 23.01 -0.99 4.72
CA SER A 108 23.58 -1.74 5.82
C SER A 108 24.00 -3.11 5.32
N LYS A 109 25.24 -3.47 5.55
CA LYS A 109 25.79 -4.76 5.10
C LYS A 109 24.98 -5.95 5.61
N ALA A 110 24.43 -5.86 6.82
CA ALA A 110 23.61 -6.91 7.43
C ALA A 110 22.29 -7.16 6.68
N TYR A 111 21.74 -6.14 6.03
CA TYR A 111 20.48 -6.21 5.31
C TYR A 111 20.67 -6.34 3.79
N CYS A 112 21.48 -5.46 3.21
CA CYS A 112 21.63 -5.32 1.76
C CYS A 112 22.53 -6.39 1.14
N GLY A 113 23.48 -6.94 1.88
CA GLY A 113 24.55 -7.78 1.34
C GLY A 113 24.07 -8.99 0.53
N LYS A 114 22.96 -9.62 0.94
CA LYS A 114 22.40 -10.78 0.23
C LYS A 114 21.70 -10.45 -1.10
N TYR A 115 21.38 -9.16 -1.34
CA TYR A 115 20.73 -8.68 -2.56
C TYR A 115 21.69 -8.03 -3.55
N ILE A 116 22.98 -7.88 -3.18
CA ILE A 116 24.06 -7.47 -4.08
C ILE A 116 24.59 -8.74 -4.75
N LYS A 117 23.87 -9.20 -5.77
CA LYS A 117 24.13 -10.41 -6.54
C LYS A 117 24.81 -10.08 -7.87
N ASP A 118 25.18 -11.09 -8.66
CA ASP A 118 25.79 -10.87 -9.97
C ASP A 118 24.89 -10.11 -10.94
N ASN A 119 23.56 -10.28 -10.85
CA ASN A 119 22.59 -9.55 -11.68
C ASN A 119 22.22 -8.16 -11.15
N THR A 120 22.65 -7.77 -9.98
CA THR A 120 22.30 -6.46 -9.37
C THR A 120 23.51 -5.59 -9.06
N ARG A 121 24.70 -6.18 -8.88
CA ARG A 121 25.92 -5.50 -8.42
C ARG A 121 26.25 -4.23 -9.19
N ASP A 122 26.13 -4.26 -10.52
CA ASP A 122 26.45 -3.14 -11.39
C ASP A 122 25.27 -2.17 -11.59
N LEU A 123 24.09 -2.49 -11.03
CA LEU A 123 22.87 -1.71 -11.15
C LEU A 123 22.55 -0.90 -9.91
N VAL A 124 23.11 -1.28 -8.74
CA VAL A 124 22.79 -0.66 -7.45
C VAL A 124 23.90 0.29 -7.01
N SER A 125 23.49 1.40 -6.42
CA SER A 125 24.38 2.33 -5.72
C SER A 125 23.70 2.78 -4.43
N PHE A 126 24.51 3.16 -3.44
CA PHE A 126 24.04 3.47 -2.09
C PHE A 126 24.44 4.88 -1.68
N GLU A 127 23.59 5.52 -0.88
CA GLU A 127 23.85 6.86 -0.33
C GLU A 127 24.70 6.82 0.93
N ASP A 128 24.62 5.70 1.68
CA ASP A 128 25.30 5.53 2.96
C ASP A 128 26.40 4.48 2.83
N GLU A 129 27.49 4.62 3.59
CA GLU A 129 28.51 3.57 3.72
C GLU A 129 28.08 2.44 4.64
N ASN A 130 27.39 2.79 5.74
CA ASN A 130 26.74 1.85 6.66
C ASN A 130 25.77 2.62 7.57
N TYR A 131 24.47 2.42 7.34
CA TYR A 131 23.40 3.04 8.14
C TYR A 131 22.98 2.11 9.27
N GLU A 132 22.99 2.60 10.50
CA GLU A 132 22.54 1.87 11.67
C GLU A 132 21.00 1.87 11.74
N ARG A 133 20.39 0.67 11.79
CA ARG A 133 18.94 0.49 11.94
C ARG A 133 18.65 -0.08 13.32
N VAL A 134 17.92 0.69 14.12
CA VAL A 134 17.54 0.31 15.48
C VAL A 134 16.05 -0.03 15.51
N TYR A 135 15.72 -1.25 15.95
CA TYR A 135 14.34 -1.66 16.15
C TYR A 135 13.83 -1.08 17.49
N SER A 136 13.29 0.10 17.40
CA SER A 136 12.52 0.79 18.43
C SER A 136 11.63 1.82 17.76
N PRO A 137 10.58 2.34 18.42
CA PRO A 137 9.77 3.42 17.84
C PRO A 137 10.61 4.62 17.40
N GLU A 138 11.60 5.02 18.19
CA GLU A 138 12.51 6.14 17.88
C GLU A 138 13.38 5.84 16.66
N GLY A 139 13.92 4.62 16.57
CA GLY A 139 14.77 4.19 15.45
C GLY A 139 13.97 4.09 14.14
N ILE A 140 12.77 3.53 14.20
CA ILE A 140 11.86 3.44 13.05
C ILE A 140 11.42 4.85 12.62
N ASN A 141 11.03 5.71 13.55
CA ASN A 141 10.67 7.11 13.27
C ASN A 141 11.83 7.89 12.65
N LYS A 142 13.06 7.62 13.10
CA LYS A 142 14.26 8.22 12.49
C LYS A 142 14.39 7.81 11.02
N ILE A 143 14.23 6.52 10.69
CA ILE A 143 14.30 6.04 9.31
C ILE A 143 13.19 6.69 8.46
N ILE A 144 11.97 6.79 8.97
CA ILE A 144 10.86 7.44 8.28
C ILE A 144 11.16 8.93 8.03
N ALA A 145 11.69 9.64 9.01
CA ALA A 145 12.05 11.05 8.88
C ALA A 145 13.19 11.24 7.86
N ASP A 146 14.27 10.46 7.98
CA ASP A 146 15.41 10.50 7.08
C ASP A 146 14.99 10.15 5.62
N ALA A 147 14.06 9.19 5.44
CA ALA A 147 13.50 8.87 4.13
C ALA A 147 12.77 10.06 3.51
N LYS A 148 11.94 10.75 4.30
CA LYS A 148 11.20 11.95 3.84
C LYS A 148 12.15 13.08 3.46
N GLU A 149 13.20 13.31 4.23
CA GLU A 149 14.25 14.31 3.91
C GLU A 149 15.00 13.97 2.60
N ARG A 150 15.11 12.68 2.28
CA ARG A 150 15.71 12.16 1.03
C ARG A 150 14.72 12.10 -0.15
N GLY A 151 13.51 12.64 0.03
CA GLY A 151 12.51 12.73 -1.04
C GLY A 151 11.69 11.46 -1.25
N PHE A 152 11.42 10.68 -0.20
CA PHE A 152 10.52 9.53 -0.26
C PHE A 152 9.23 9.78 0.51
N ILE A 153 8.14 9.15 0.10
CA ILE A 153 6.99 8.84 0.95
C ILE A 153 7.10 7.41 1.44
N VAL A 154 6.63 7.13 2.66
CA VAL A 154 6.91 5.88 3.36
C VAL A 154 5.62 5.17 3.75
N ALA A 155 5.38 3.94 3.25
CA ALA A 155 4.30 3.09 3.71
C ALA A 155 4.80 2.06 4.73
N TYR A 156 3.96 1.76 5.72
CA TYR A 156 4.18 0.68 6.68
C TYR A 156 3.47 -0.58 6.20
N ASN A 157 4.23 -1.65 6.03
CA ASN A 157 3.77 -2.88 5.40
C ASN A 157 3.23 -3.88 6.43
N HIS A 158 2.22 -4.64 6.06
CA HIS A 158 1.71 -5.87 6.66
C HIS A 158 1.93 -6.02 8.18
N PRO A 159 1.36 -5.17 9.06
CA PRO A 159 1.56 -5.18 10.51
C PRO A 159 1.43 -6.56 11.18
N ASN A 160 0.43 -7.35 10.80
CA ASN A 160 0.19 -8.68 11.36
C ASN A 160 1.32 -9.67 11.04
N TRP A 161 1.83 -9.68 9.81
CA TRP A 161 2.97 -10.52 9.44
C TRP A 161 4.24 -10.10 10.16
N SER A 162 4.41 -8.82 10.39
CA SER A 162 5.53 -8.21 11.13
C SER A 162 5.57 -8.62 12.61
N LEU A 163 4.54 -9.32 13.11
CA LEU A 163 4.31 -9.66 14.51
C LEU A 163 4.22 -8.41 15.42
N GLU A 164 3.89 -7.27 14.83
CA GLU A 164 3.72 -6.01 15.54
C GLU A 164 2.26 -5.84 15.98
N SER A 165 2.09 -5.15 17.08
CA SER A 165 0.80 -4.86 17.69
C SER A 165 0.56 -3.36 17.78
N ALA A 166 -0.64 -2.96 18.23
CA ALA A 166 -0.94 -1.55 18.47
C ALA A 166 0.08 -0.88 19.42
N ALA A 167 0.65 -1.62 20.37
CA ALA A 167 1.69 -1.09 21.26
C ALA A 167 2.98 -0.67 20.53
N ASP A 168 3.25 -1.29 19.39
CA ASP A 168 4.42 -0.98 18.55
C ASP A 168 4.09 0.20 17.62
N TYR A 169 3.19 -0.03 16.65
CA TYR A 169 2.97 0.90 15.53
C TYR A 169 2.21 2.18 15.89
N ILE A 170 1.52 2.23 17.03
CA ILE A 170 0.84 3.47 17.47
C ILE A 170 1.83 4.63 17.71
N ASN A 171 3.09 4.29 17.94
CA ASN A 171 4.17 5.24 18.18
C ASN A 171 4.92 5.63 16.88
N TYR A 172 4.58 5.03 15.74
CA TYR A 172 5.21 5.37 14.47
C TYR A 172 4.64 6.66 13.90
N GLU A 173 5.54 7.52 13.36
CA GLU A 173 5.22 8.86 12.90
C GLU A 173 5.67 9.10 11.46
N GLY A 174 4.84 9.81 10.70
CA GLY A 174 5.24 10.32 9.39
C GLY A 174 5.05 9.36 8.22
N MET A 175 4.52 8.16 8.44
CA MET A 175 4.06 7.26 7.38
C MET A 175 2.96 7.94 6.57
N PHE A 176 2.97 7.78 5.24
CA PHE A 176 1.87 8.25 4.41
C PHE A 176 0.72 7.22 4.37
N ALA A 177 1.05 5.91 4.41
CA ALA A 177 0.06 4.85 4.37
C ALA A 177 0.46 3.65 5.25
N VAL A 178 -0.54 2.83 5.60
CA VAL A 178 -0.39 1.48 6.14
C VAL A 178 -1.08 0.48 5.20
N GLU A 179 -0.48 -0.67 4.98
CA GLU A 179 -1.16 -1.75 4.26
C GLU A 179 -2.32 -2.28 5.09
N ILE A 180 -3.55 -2.10 4.57
CA ILE A 180 -4.78 -2.63 5.15
C ILE A 180 -5.04 -4.06 4.68
N TYR A 181 -4.46 -4.43 3.55
CA TYR A 181 -4.49 -5.77 2.97
C TYR A 181 -3.22 -6.06 2.20
N ASN A 182 -2.66 -7.25 2.43
CA ASN A 182 -1.51 -7.78 1.72
C ASN A 182 -1.85 -9.19 1.22
N SER A 183 -1.83 -9.38 -0.10
CA SER A 183 -2.27 -10.63 -0.73
C SER A 183 -1.35 -11.82 -0.42
N SER A 184 -0.03 -11.59 -0.33
CA SER A 184 0.94 -12.62 0.04
C SER A 184 0.67 -13.12 1.47
N VAL A 185 0.49 -12.18 2.39
CA VAL A 185 0.22 -12.47 3.79
C VAL A 185 -1.11 -13.23 3.96
N ALA A 186 -2.15 -12.78 3.26
CA ALA A 186 -3.45 -13.44 3.29
C ALA A 186 -3.38 -14.89 2.77
N LYS A 187 -2.71 -15.10 1.62
CA LYS A 187 -2.69 -16.40 0.94
C LYS A 187 -1.68 -17.39 1.50
N HIS A 188 -0.56 -16.92 2.05
CA HIS A 188 0.49 -17.80 2.53
C HIS A 188 0.44 -18.05 4.04
N TYR A 189 -0.09 -17.09 4.81
CA TYR A 189 -0.08 -17.15 6.28
C TYR A 189 -1.48 -17.18 6.89
N GLY A 190 -2.55 -16.91 6.09
CA GLY A 190 -3.92 -16.85 6.58
C GLY A 190 -4.23 -15.61 7.43
N LEU A 191 -3.38 -14.63 7.39
CA LEU A 191 -3.57 -13.33 8.06
C LEU A 191 -4.26 -12.39 7.06
N SER A 192 -5.56 -12.15 7.26
CA SER A 192 -6.42 -11.66 6.20
C SER A 192 -6.29 -10.18 5.90
N ASP A 193 -6.30 -9.33 6.91
CA ASP A 193 -6.23 -7.88 6.73
C ASP A 193 -5.74 -7.18 8.01
N ASP A 194 -5.27 -5.95 7.83
CA ASP A 194 -4.78 -5.07 8.89
C ASP A 194 -5.74 -3.88 9.12
N GLU A 195 -7.04 -4.04 8.84
CA GLU A 195 -8.05 -2.99 9.04
C GLU A 195 -8.05 -2.47 10.49
N ALA A 196 -7.81 -3.35 11.45
CA ALA A 196 -7.71 -2.98 12.86
C ALA A 196 -6.50 -2.08 13.15
N ALA A 197 -5.37 -2.30 12.47
CA ALA A 197 -4.19 -1.44 12.59
C ALA A 197 -4.47 -0.04 12.05
N PHE A 198 -5.11 0.06 10.88
CA PHE A 198 -5.53 1.34 10.31
C PHE A 198 -6.47 2.10 11.25
N ASP A 199 -7.50 1.44 11.78
CA ASP A 199 -8.43 2.06 12.73
C ASP A 199 -7.76 2.49 14.04
N CYS A 200 -6.78 1.72 14.55
CA CYS A 200 -6.00 2.11 15.72
C CYS A 200 -5.19 3.39 15.47
N LEU A 201 -4.52 3.47 14.31
CA LEU A 201 -3.75 4.64 13.92
C LEU A 201 -4.64 5.88 13.78
N LEU A 202 -5.80 5.76 13.12
CA LEU A 202 -6.76 6.86 12.99
C LEU A 202 -7.28 7.35 14.34
N ARG A 203 -7.65 6.44 15.26
CA ARG A 203 -8.12 6.77 16.62
C ARG A 203 -7.04 7.42 17.48
N ALA A 204 -5.77 7.09 17.21
CA ALA A 204 -4.61 7.76 17.82
C ALA A 204 -4.32 9.14 17.21
N GLY A 205 -5.14 9.61 16.27
CA GLY A 205 -4.99 10.92 15.61
C GLY A 205 -3.92 10.96 14.53
N LYS A 206 -3.41 9.81 14.08
CA LYS A 206 -2.41 9.75 13.01
C LYS A 206 -3.03 10.15 11.67
N LYS A 207 -2.27 10.90 10.88
CA LYS A 207 -2.60 11.20 9.48
C LYS A 207 -1.95 10.12 8.61
N VAL A 208 -2.68 9.09 8.31
CA VAL A 208 -2.22 7.95 7.52
C VAL A 208 -3.33 7.51 6.59
N PHE A 209 -2.97 7.09 5.37
CA PHE A 209 -3.87 6.47 4.41
C PHE A 209 -3.84 4.95 4.53
N CYS A 210 -4.77 4.25 3.87
CA CYS A 210 -4.71 2.81 3.74
C CYS A 210 -4.38 2.41 2.30
N SER A 211 -3.55 1.37 2.14
CA SER A 211 -3.22 0.76 0.86
C SER A 211 -3.50 -0.73 0.87
N ALA A 212 -3.76 -1.31 -0.30
CA ALA A 212 -3.76 -2.75 -0.52
C ALA A 212 -2.73 -3.09 -1.58
N ALA A 213 -2.05 -4.22 -1.43
CA ALA A 213 -0.99 -4.61 -2.32
C ALA A 213 -0.83 -6.14 -2.39
N ASP A 214 -0.01 -6.59 -3.34
CA ASP A 214 0.21 -8.02 -3.56
C ASP A 214 1.36 -8.58 -2.72
N ASP A 215 2.46 -7.82 -2.58
CA ASP A 215 3.71 -8.34 -1.99
C ASP A 215 4.13 -9.65 -2.65
N ASN A 216 3.97 -9.68 -3.97
CA ASN A 216 4.14 -10.89 -4.76
C ASN A 216 5.61 -11.22 -4.97
N HIS A 217 5.95 -12.47 -4.71
CA HIS A 217 7.27 -13.05 -5.01
C HIS A 217 7.20 -14.08 -6.15
N ASN A 218 6.00 -14.39 -6.64
CA ASN A 218 5.73 -15.34 -7.70
C ASN A 218 6.38 -16.73 -7.50
N GLN A 219 6.40 -17.19 -6.24
CA GLN A 219 6.84 -18.55 -5.89
C GLN A 219 5.93 -19.63 -6.50
N TYR A 220 4.68 -19.24 -6.80
CA TYR A 220 3.65 -20.08 -7.42
C TYR A 220 3.25 -19.48 -8.77
N PRO A 221 2.91 -20.32 -9.77
CA PRO A 221 2.44 -19.82 -11.06
C PRO A 221 1.10 -19.04 -10.91
N PHE A 222 0.80 -18.16 -11.85
CA PHE A 222 -0.40 -17.30 -11.81
C PHE A 222 -1.73 -18.08 -11.72
N SER A 223 -1.76 -19.34 -12.13
CA SER A 223 -2.95 -20.22 -12.05
C SER A 223 -3.13 -20.89 -10.68
N ASP A 224 -2.16 -20.80 -9.78
CA ASP A 224 -2.23 -21.42 -8.45
C ASP A 224 -2.99 -20.51 -7.49
N ILE A 225 -3.86 -21.08 -6.66
CA ILE A 225 -4.63 -20.35 -5.66
C ILE A 225 -3.73 -19.60 -4.64
N ARG A 226 -2.50 -20.08 -4.44
CA ARG A 226 -1.50 -19.45 -3.57
C ARG A 226 -0.77 -18.28 -4.24
N CYS A 227 -0.97 -18.04 -5.53
CA CYS A 227 -0.34 -16.90 -6.21
C CYS A 227 -0.85 -15.59 -5.59
N ALA A 228 0.05 -14.77 -5.06
CA ALA A 228 -0.28 -13.50 -4.43
C ALA A 228 -0.64 -12.40 -5.44
N SER A 229 -0.14 -12.50 -6.68
CA SER A 229 -0.36 -11.47 -7.71
C SER A 229 -1.84 -11.24 -7.99
N PHE A 230 -2.19 -9.98 -8.21
CA PHE A 230 -3.51 -9.46 -8.60
C PHE A 230 -4.59 -9.56 -7.49
N GLY A 231 -4.18 -9.80 -6.24
CA GLY A 231 -5.11 -9.99 -5.11
C GLY A 231 -5.44 -8.70 -4.35
N GLY A 232 -4.54 -7.71 -4.38
CA GLY A 232 -4.73 -6.42 -3.72
C GLY A 232 -4.14 -5.27 -4.54
N TRP A 233 -4.84 -4.11 -4.57
CA TRP A 233 -4.37 -2.94 -5.31
C TRP A 233 -4.87 -1.64 -4.71
N VAL A 234 -4.27 -0.54 -5.13
CA VAL A 234 -4.88 0.78 -4.99
C VAL A 234 -5.37 1.27 -6.34
N SER A 235 -6.44 2.07 -6.33
CA SER A 235 -6.98 2.73 -7.51
C SER A 235 -6.75 4.22 -7.38
N ILE A 236 -5.76 4.75 -8.13
CA ILE A 236 -5.27 6.12 -8.01
C ILE A 236 -6.06 7.02 -8.93
N ASN A 237 -6.68 8.06 -8.38
CA ASN A 237 -7.52 9.02 -9.08
C ASN A 237 -6.70 10.22 -9.54
N ALA A 238 -6.31 10.24 -10.81
CA ALA A 238 -5.45 11.27 -11.39
C ALA A 238 -5.88 11.65 -12.81
N GLU A 239 -5.51 12.85 -13.28
CA GLU A 239 -5.81 13.31 -14.65
C GLU A 239 -5.04 12.51 -15.69
N LYS A 240 -3.75 12.26 -15.42
CA LYS A 240 -2.83 11.62 -16.35
C LYS A 240 -1.96 10.58 -15.69
N LEU A 241 -1.49 9.61 -16.48
CA LEU A 241 -0.49 8.63 -16.07
C LEU A 241 0.92 9.25 -16.21
N GLU A 242 1.18 10.26 -15.41
CA GLU A 242 2.49 10.93 -15.33
C GLU A 242 3.05 10.79 -13.91
N TYR A 243 4.35 10.55 -13.77
CA TYR A 243 4.98 10.25 -12.49
C TYR A 243 4.64 11.28 -11.40
N GLY A 244 4.79 12.57 -11.68
CA GLY A 244 4.50 13.65 -10.74
C GLY A 244 3.03 13.73 -10.36
N GLU A 245 2.10 13.50 -11.30
CA GLU A 245 0.67 13.47 -11.04
C GLU A 245 0.29 12.29 -10.12
N ILE A 246 0.83 11.10 -10.40
CA ILE A 246 0.59 9.90 -9.59
C ILE A 246 1.15 10.06 -8.18
N MET A 247 2.39 10.57 -8.02
CA MET A 247 2.98 10.80 -6.70
C MET A 247 2.23 11.87 -5.92
N THR A 248 1.72 12.91 -6.59
CA THR A 248 0.87 13.95 -5.99
C THR A 248 -0.46 13.36 -5.51
N ALA A 249 -1.11 12.52 -6.32
CA ALA A 249 -2.34 11.86 -5.95
C ALA A 249 -2.15 10.94 -4.72
N LEU A 250 -1.03 10.19 -4.67
CA LEU A 250 -0.67 9.38 -3.49
C LEU A 250 -0.48 10.24 -2.24
N GLN A 251 0.27 11.35 -2.33
CA GLN A 251 0.49 12.26 -1.20
C GLN A 251 -0.79 12.91 -0.68
N ASN A 252 -1.75 13.16 -1.55
CA ASN A 252 -3.05 13.75 -1.20
C ASN A 252 -4.06 12.74 -0.65
N GLY A 253 -3.87 11.44 -0.88
CA GLY A 253 -4.86 10.40 -0.59
C GLY A 253 -5.96 10.30 -1.65
N ASP A 254 -5.70 10.76 -2.87
CA ASP A 254 -6.62 10.69 -4.00
C ASP A 254 -6.62 9.26 -4.59
N PHE A 255 -6.87 8.28 -3.74
CA PHE A 255 -6.94 6.85 -4.10
C PHE A 255 -7.77 6.07 -3.08
N TYR A 256 -8.16 4.87 -3.45
CA TYR A 256 -8.75 3.89 -2.53
C TYR A 256 -8.05 2.52 -2.67
N ALA A 257 -8.12 1.71 -1.63
CA ALA A 257 -7.59 0.35 -1.62
C ALA A 257 -8.69 -0.65 -1.98
N SER A 258 -8.37 -1.75 -2.70
CA SER A 258 -9.35 -2.76 -3.07
C SER A 258 -8.76 -4.15 -3.24
N THR A 259 -9.63 -5.15 -3.04
CA THR A 259 -9.41 -6.57 -3.38
C THR A 259 -10.45 -7.09 -4.39
N GLY A 260 -11.36 -6.22 -4.89
CA GLY A 260 -12.44 -6.59 -5.82
C GLY A 260 -13.29 -5.40 -6.25
N PRO A 261 -14.09 -4.82 -5.34
CA PRO A 261 -15.02 -3.74 -5.67
C PRO A 261 -14.33 -2.49 -6.20
N GLU A 262 -15.02 -1.77 -7.08
CA GLU A 262 -14.59 -0.49 -7.62
C GLU A 262 -15.41 0.66 -7.03
N ILE A 263 -14.77 1.80 -6.76
CA ILE A 263 -15.43 3.04 -6.37
C ILE A 263 -15.26 4.04 -7.51
N TYR A 264 -16.37 4.52 -8.06
CA TYR A 264 -16.39 5.41 -9.22
C TYR A 264 -16.42 6.88 -8.84
N SER A 265 -17.08 7.22 -7.74
CA SER A 265 -17.09 8.59 -7.22
C SER A 265 -17.41 8.64 -5.72
N LEU A 266 -16.88 9.67 -5.07
CA LEU A 266 -17.24 10.01 -3.71
C LEU A 266 -17.32 11.55 -3.59
N THR A 267 -18.47 12.06 -3.18
CA THR A 267 -18.72 13.49 -3.06
C THR A 267 -19.36 13.85 -1.72
N ARG A 268 -19.11 15.07 -1.23
CA ARG A 268 -19.68 15.59 0.00
C ARG A 268 -20.27 16.97 -0.21
N GLU A 269 -21.47 17.19 0.28
CA GLU A 269 -22.13 18.51 0.34
C GLU A 269 -22.69 18.73 1.75
N GLY A 270 -22.05 19.64 2.50
CA GLY A 270 -22.32 19.77 3.93
C GLY A 270 -22.04 18.45 4.67
N ASN A 271 -23.07 17.90 5.32
CA ASN A 271 -22.99 16.60 5.99
C ASN A 271 -23.45 15.43 5.11
N THR A 272 -24.00 15.69 3.95
CA THR A 272 -24.48 14.67 3.01
C THR A 272 -23.33 14.15 2.18
N VAL A 273 -23.12 12.83 2.17
CA VAL A 273 -22.10 12.13 1.38
C VAL A 273 -22.78 11.17 0.41
N THR A 274 -22.32 11.19 -0.84
CA THR A 274 -22.78 10.27 -1.88
C THR A 274 -21.62 9.45 -2.44
N ILE A 275 -21.77 8.13 -2.49
CA ILE A 275 -20.84 7.18 -3.12
C ILE A 275 -21.50 6.49 -4.31
N GLU A 276 -20.73 6.31 -5.40
CA GLU A 276 -21.05 5.45 -6.54
C GLU A 276 -19.96 4.37 -6.67
N CYS A 277 -20.34 3.10 -6.77
CA CYS A 277 -19.41 1.97 -6.80
C CYS A 277 -19.93 0.83 -7.71
N SER A 278 -19.14 -0.22 -7.89
CA SER A 278 -19.57 -1.49 -8.48
C SER A 278 -20.67 -2.14 -7.61
N ALA A 279 -21.39 -3.12 -8.16
CA ALA A 279 -22.48 -3.80 -7.44
C ALA A 279 -22.02 -4.38 -6.11
N ALA A 280 -22.40 -3.75 -5.02
CA ALA A 280 -22.00 -4.09 -3.65
C ALA A 280 -23.10 -4.88 -2.93
N LYS A 281 -22.69 -5.89 -2.17
CA LYS A 281 -23.54 -6.58 -1.19
C LYS A 281 -23.83 -5.70 0.02
N ARG A 282 -22.81 -4.94 0.46
CA ARG A 282 -22.91 -4.00 1.59
C ARG A 282 -22.03 -2.78 1.36
N ILE A 283 -22.50 -1.64 1.84
CA ILE A 283 -21.71 -0.42 1.99
C ILE A 283 -21.77 -0.03 3.47
N LEU A 284 -20.60 0.09 4.10
CA LEU A 284 -20.46 0.43 5.51
C LEU A 284 -19.80 1.81 5.61
N VAL A 285 -20.43 2.71 6.35
CA VAL A 285 -19.84 3.99 6.75
C VAL A 285 -19.33 3.84 8.16
N LEU A 286 -18.05 4.06 8.34
CA LEU A 286 -17.32 3.88 9.60
C LEU A 286 -16.76 5.24 10.03
N ALA A 287 -16.83 5.53 11.33
CA ALA A 287 -16.38 6.81 11.91
C ALA A 287 -15.51 6.55 13.16
N ASN A 288 -14.99 7.61 13.73
CA ASN A 288 -14.29 7.55 15.03
C ASN A 288 -15.22 7.22 16.21
N THR A 289 -16.52 7.29 15.99
CA THR A 289 -17.56 6.96 16.99
C THR A 289 -18.19 5.60 16.70
N ARG A 290 -19.25 5.25 17.44
CA ARG A 290 -20.06 4.04 17.19
C ARG A 290 -21.20 4.25 16.19
N HIS A 291 -21.23 5.39 15.50
CA HIS A 291 -22.23 5.74 14.49
C HIS A 291 -21.90 5.08 13.13
N ALA A 292 -21.81 3.75 13.11
CA ALA A 292 -21.71 3.04 11.85
C ALA A 292 -23.08 3.00 11.14
N GLN A 293 -23.07 3.25 9.81
CA GLN A 293 -24.24 3.06 8.97
C GLN A 293 -23.97 1.90 8.01
N VAL A 294 -24.96 1.04 7.83
CA VAL A 294 -24.82 -0.15 6.98
C VAL A 294 -25.98 -0.19 5.99
N PHE A 295 -25.63 -0.17 4.71
CA PHE A 295 -26.55 -0.33 3.60
C PHE A 295 -26.36 -1.73 3.03
N CYS A 296 -27.44 -2.51 2.93
CA CYS A 296 -27.40 -3.87 2.43
C CYS A 296 -28.21 -3.97 1.13
N ALA A 297 -27.72 -4.77 0.19
CA ALA A 297 -28.45 -5.13 -1.03
C ALA A 297 -29.74 -5.85 -0.69
N GLU A 298 -30.81 -5.53 -1.39
CA GLU A 298 -32.11 -6.16 -1.28
C GLU A 298 -32.34 -7.09 -2.49
N ASN A 299 -33.01 -8.21 -2.26
CA ASN A 299 -33.43 -9.16 -3.31
C ASN A 299 -32.30 -9.68 -4.24
N GLY A 300 -31.02 -9.65 -3.76
CA GLY A 300 -29.87 -10.09 -4.55
C GLY A 300 -29.36 -9.07 -5.57
N GLU A 301 -29.99 -7.90 -5.68
CA GLU A 301 -29.51 -6.79 -6.50
C GLU A 301 -28.47 -5.99 -5.71
N GLY A 302 -27.28 -5.77 -6.32
CA GLY A 302 -26.19 -5.03 -5.68
C GLY A 302 -26.48 -3.53 -5.59
N ILE A 303 -25.98 -2.90 -4.53
CA ILE A 303 -26.05 -1.44 -4.36
C ILE A 303 -24.93 -0.82 -5.20
N THR A 304 -25.28 0.09 -6.11
CA THR A 304 -24.30 0.82 -6.94
C THR A 304 -24.16 2.29 -6.54
N LYS A 305 -25.10 2.79 -5.73
CA LYS A 305 -25.11 4.16 -5.23
C LYS A 305 -25.83 4.24 -3.91
N THR A 306 -25.30 5.01 -2.97
CA THR A 306 -26.01 5.38 -1.75
C THR A 306 -25.63 6.79 -1.30
N THR A 307 -26.52 7.40 -0.52
CA THR A 307 -26.32 8.70 0.10
C THR A 307 -26.61 8.58 1.59
N PHE A 308 -25.82 9.22 2.42
CA PHE A 308 -25.95 9.16 3.88
C PHE A 308 -25.57 10.51 4.52
N GLU A 309 -26.02 10.72 5.73
CA GLU A 309 -25.73 11.90 6.52
C GLU A 309 -24.63 11.59 7.57
N LEU A 310 -23.63 12.48 7.66
CA LEU A 310 -22.60 12.42 8.70
C LEU A 310 -23.15 12.97 10.00
N SER A 311 -22.73 12.42 11.13
CA SER A 311 -23.04 12.95 12.45
C SER A 311 -22.09 14.11 12.80
N GLU A 312 -22.63 15.16 13.43
CA GLU A 312 -21.84 16.30 13.96
C GLU A 312 -20.84 15.87 15.05
N SER A 313 -21.06 14.70 15.67
CA SER A 313 -20.15 14.13 16.68
C SER A 313 -18.96 13.37 16.10
N ASP A 314 -18.96 13.11 14.80
CA ASP A 314 -17.86 12.39 14.11
C ASP A 314 -16.77 13.38 13.70
N SER A 315 -15.52 13.01 13.85
CA SER A 315 -14.36 13.80 13.42
C SER A 315 -13.80 13.37 12.07
N TYR A 316 -14.08 12.13 11.69
CA TYR A 316 -13.79 11.58 10.35
C TYR A 316 -14.78 10.47 10.00
N PHE A 317 -14.88 10.18 8.72
CA PHE A 317 -15.55 8.98 8.19
C PHE A 317 -14.66 8.30 7.16
N ARG A 318 -14.86 7.00 6.99
CA ARG A 318 -14.35 6.18 5.89
C ARG A 318 -15.42 5.19 5.42
N ILE A 319 -15.30 4.69 4.20
CA ILE A 319 -16.27 3.77 3.64
C ILE A 319 -15.59 2.44 3.31
N ARG A 320 -16.30 1.34 3.62
CA ARG A 320 -15.96 0.00 3.16
C ARG A 320 -17.08 -0.53 2.27
N VAL A 321 -16.74 -0.89 1.04
CA VAL A 321 -17.63 -1.52 0.08
C VAL A 321 -17.32 -3.01 0.06
N GLU A 322 -18.32 -3.88 0.20
CA GLU A 322 -18.16 -5.33 0.14
C GLU A 322 -18.99 -5.90 -1.01
N ASP A 323 -18.39 -6.74 -1.86
CA ASP A 323 -19.08 -7.46 -2.90
C ASP A 323 -19.73 -8.78 -2.41
N PHE A 324 -20.34 -9.54 -3.32
CA PHE A 324 -20.98 -10.81 -3.00
C PHE A 324 -19.99 -11.95 -2.77
N ASP A 325 -18.75 -11.82 -3.25
CA ASP A 325 -17.66 -12.79 -3.08
C ASP A 325 -16.84 -12.55 -1.80
N GLY A 326 -17.14 -11.46 -1.07
CA GLY A 326 -16.49 -11.10 0.18
C GLY A 326 -15.24 -10.23 0.00
N ASN A 327 -14.95 -9.79 -1.24
CA ASN A 327 -13.91 -8.82 -1.46
C ASN A 327 -14.33 -7.44 -0.97
N ARG A 328 -13.35 -6.56 -0.73
CA ARG A 328 -13.58 -5.26 -0.11
C ARG A 328 -12.84 -4.14 -0.83
N ALA A 329 -13.46 -2.96 -0.87
CA ALA A 329 -12.77 -1.72 -1.17
C ALA A 329 -12.87 -0.79 0.04
N TYR A 330 -11.81 -0.03 0.27
CA TYR A 330 -11.65 0.84 1.44
C TYR A 330 -11.28 2.25 0.97
N THR A 331 -12.11 3.24 1.31
CA THR A 331 -11.71 4.63 1.10
C THR A 331 -10.71 5.08 2.17
N GLN A 332 -10.05 6.18 1.91
CA GLN A 332 -9.32 6.90 2.94
C GLN A 332 -10.27 7.43 4.02
N ALA A 333 -9.69 7.85 5.16
CA ALA A 333 -10.45 8.55 6.19
C ALA A 333 -10.48 10.06 5.88
N TYR A 334 -11.70 10.59 5.74
CA TYR A 334 -11.93 12.00 5.43
C TYR A 334 -12.40 12.74 6.68
N LYS A 335 -11.79 13.89 6.95
CA LYS A 335 -12.21 14.77 8.06
C LYS A 335 -13.58 15.37 7.80
N ILE A 336 -14.36 15.51 8.88
CA ILE A 336 -15.69 16.14 8.86
C ILE A 336 -15.57 17.61 9.17
#